data_c51f132bca01e4d5b798762ffccfa4b5
#
_entry.id   c51f132bca01e4d5b798762ffccfa4b5
#
_cell.length_a   1.000
_cell.length_b   1.000
_cell.length_c   1.000
_cell.angle_alpha   90.00
_cell.angle_beta   90.00
_cell.angle_gamma   90.00
#
_symmetry.space_group_name_H-M   'P 1'
#
loop_
_entity.id
_entity.type
_entity.pdbx_description
1 polymer ?
#
loop_
_entity_poly.entity_id
_entity_poly.type
_entity_poly.pdbx_seq_one_letter_code
_entity_poly.pdbx_strand_id
1 'polypeptide(L)'
;MAFITINKAHFFHNLDLLSAKAGGKTKLMAVLKDNAYGHDLRIMAELASKYGLLRAAVKNIEEAESIADLFEEVLVLVDHPTSKKLSPSISLAAHSFEALQALPSGTSIHLSLDTGMHRNGIKEEQIEEAMALIHAKKLQLKGVFTHFRSADELSSEFFWQRTNFERGKKRIKALEKQYGLPHVAFHSCNSAGLLRAHSLGDDDYARPGIALYGYTTLNPLMATYDLKPVLSLWAEKLSTRILKKGERVGYGSVYEATVDEMISTYDIGYGDGFFRFDGFTPVKMADGSLTKGRMSMDSFCLGGDEEKVCMFDDANPLAEQFNTISYEIITKLYPALKKVVI
;
A
#
# COMPACT_ATOMS: atom_id res chain seq x y z
N MET A 1 18.12 7.25 17.95
CA MET A 1 17.75 5.92 17.41
C MET A 1 17.13 6.10 16.05
N ALA A 2 17.30 5.10 15.19
CA ALA A 2 16.76 5.07 13.83
C ALA A 2 15.28 5.47 13.78
N PHE A 3 14.88 6.15 12.75
CA PHE A 3 13.54 6.71 12.62
C PHE A 3 13.12 6.85 11.14
N ILE A 4 11.83 7.03 10.97
CA ILE A 4 11.20 7.28 9.67
C ILE A 4 10.70 8.72 9.65
N THR A 5 10.94 9.45 8.56
CA THR A 5 10.24 10.71 8.30
C THR A 5 9.09 10.49 7.33
N ILE A 6 7.96 11.14 7.60
CA ILE A 6 6.76 11.17 6.74
C ILE A 6 6.59 12.59 6.20
N ASN A 7 6.81 12.75 4.91
CA ASN A 7 6.67 14.05 4.25
C ASN A 7 5.21 14.33 3.90
N LYS A 8 4.57 15.14 4.72
CA LYS A 8 3.16 15.54 4.55
C LYS A 8 2.91 16.28 3.23
N ALA A 9 3.85 17.15 2.81
CA ALA A 9 3.69 17.91 1.58
C ALA A 9 3.72 16.99 0.35
N HIS A 10 4.58 15.97 0.33
CA HIS A 10 4.61 14.94 -0.71
C HIS A 10 3.32 14.12 -0.74
N PHE A 11 2.81 13.73 0.43
CA PHE A 11 1.55 12.98 0.50
C PHE A 11 0.38 13.79 -0.06
N PHE A 12 0.28 15.08 0.27
CA PHE A 12 -0.77 15.95 -0.24
C PHE A 12 -0.62 16.22 -1.74
N HIS A 13 0.61 16.40 -2.23
CA HIS A 13 0.89 16.50 -3.67
C HIS A 13 0.41 15.26 -4.43
N ASN A 14 0.70 14.04 -3.92
CA ASN A 14 0.22 12.80 -4.52
C ASN A 14 -1.31 12.73 -4.49
N LEU A 15 -1.95 13.14 -3.40
CA LEU A 15 -3.41 13.20 -3.30
C LEU A 15 -4.02 14.21 -4.28
N ASP A 16 -3.42 15.37 -4.50
CA ASP A 16 -3.87 16.35 -5.49
C ASP A 16 -3.85 15.77 -6.90
N LEU A 17 -2.75 15.10 -7.27
CA LEU A 17 -2.62 14.43 -8.56
C LEU A 17 -3.66 13.34 -8.75
N LEU A 18 -3.82 12.47 -7.75
CA LEU A 18 -4.78 11.35 -7.81
C LEU A 18 -6.23 11.85 -7.78
N SER A 19 -6.53 12.91 -7.02
CA SER A 19 -7.85 13.54 -6.98
C SER A 19 -8.22 14.16 -8.32
N ALA A 20 -7.29 14.89 -8.94
CA ALA A 20 -7.50 15.45 -10.28
C ALA A 20 -7.76 14.33 -11.30
N LYS A 21 -7.01 13.23 -11.23
CA LYS A 21 -7.16 12.07 -12.11
C LYS A 21 -8.49 11.33 -11.91
N ALA A 22 -8.98 11.25 -10.67
CA ALA A 22 -10.27 10.63 -10.34
C ALA A 22 -11.48 11.53 -10.66
N GLY A 23 -11.28 12.84 -10.83
CA GLY A 23 -12.35 13.82 -10.99
C GLY A 23 -12.89 14.36 -9.66
N GLY A 24 -12.09 14.31 -8.59
CA GLY A 24 -12.39 14.88 -7.29
C GLY A 24 -11.93 14.01 -6.11
N LYS A 25 -11.64 14.64 -4.98
CA LYS A 25 -11.18 13.95 -3.78
C LYS A 25 -12.19 12.96 -3.19
N THR A 26 -13.50 13.26 -3.33
CA THR A 26 -14.58 12.36 -2.88
C THR A 26 -14.66 11.07 -3.68
N LYS A 27 -13.99 11.02 -4.83
CA LYS A 27 -13.85 9.83 -5.68
C LYS A 27 -12.62 8.98 -5.38
N LEU A 28 -12.00 9.20 -4.23
CA LEU A 28 -10.89 8.38 -3.76
C LEU A 28 -11.28 7.62 -2.48
N MET A 29 -10.91 6.35 -2.43
CA MET A 29 -10.84 5.54 -1.22
C MET A 29 -9.36 5.22 -0.99
N ALA A 30 -8.76 5.82 0.05
CA ALA A 30 -7.34 5.63 0.36
C ALA A 30 -7.07 4.19 0.83
N VAL A 31 -6.17 3.47 0.18
CA VAL A 31 -5.77 2.12 0.64
C VAL A 31 -4.63 2.26 1.64
N LEU A 32 -4.95 2.05 2.91
CA LEU A 32 -4.07 2.25 4.07
C LEU A 32 -3.70 0.93 4.79
N LYS A 33 -3.92 -0.19 4.15
CA LYS A 33 -3.65 -1.53 4.71
C LYS A 33 -2.18 -1.75 5.05
N ASP A 34 -1.90 -2.78 5.86
CA ASP A 34 -0.56 -3.19 6.26
C ASP A 34 0.22 -2.02 6.89
N ASN A 35 -0.40 -1.40 7.93
CA ASN A 35 0.11 -0.22 8.62
C ASN A 35 0.39 0.96 7.67
N ALA A 36 -0.55 1.24 6.75
CA ALA A 36 -0.40 2.23 5.69
C ALA A 36 0.90 2.02 4.88
N TYR A 37 1.13 0.78 4.42
CA TYR A 37 2.35 0.40 3.69
C TYR A 37 3.64 0.76 4.47
N GLY A 38 3.62 0.58 5.79
CA GLY A 38 4.76 0.86 6.68
C GLY A 38 4.88 2.32 7.14
N HIS A 39 3.99 3.22 6.69
CA HIS A 39 4.03 4.66 7.00
C HIS A 39 3.39 5.05 8.33
N ASP A 40 2.81 4.10 9.09
CA ASP A 40 1.94 4.26 10.24
C ASP A 40 0.49 4.58 9.87
N LEU A 41 -0.39 3.63 10.19
CA LEU A 41 -1.80 3.68 9.81
C LEU A 41 -2.51 4.93 10.38
N ARG A 42 -2.32 5.23 11.67
CA ARG A 42 -3.01 6.34 12.31
C ARG A 42 -2.55 7.69 11.76
N ILE A 43 -1.24 7.88 11.59
CA ILE A 43 -0.69 9.11 10.99
C ILE A 43 -1.24 9.32 9.59
N MET A 44 -1.19 8.30 8.73
CA MET A 44 -1.63 8.44 7.34
C MET A 44 -3.15 8.61 7.22
N ALA A 45 -3.92 7.96 8.09
CA ALA A 45 -5.36 8.12 8.15
C ALA A 45 -5.76 9.56 8.58
N GLU A 46 -5.10 10.11 9.59
CA GLU A 46 -5.31 11.51 10.02
C GLU A 46 -4.95 12.51 8.91
N LEU A 47 -3.85 12.29 8.21
CA LEU A 47 -3.48 13.14 7.07
C LEU A 47 -4.49 13.02 5.92
N ALA A 48 -4.96 11.82 5.59
CA ALA A 48 -5.95 11.59 4.54
C ALA A 48 -7.31 12.21 4.88
N SER A 49 -7.77 12.05 6.12
CA SER A 49 -9.00 12.68 6.63
C SER A 49 -8.87 14.22 6.64
N LYS A 50 -7.73 14.75 7.10
CA LYS A 50 -7.45 16.21 7.07
C LYS A 50 -7.41 16.77 5.66
N TYR A 51 -6.97 16.01 4.67
CA TYR A 51 -7.04 16.39 3.24
C TYR A 51 -8.50 16.43 2.74
N GLY A 52 -9.39 15.70 3.39
CA GLY A 52 -10.82 15.62 3.10
C GLY A 52 -11.24 14.37 2.33
N LEU A 53 -10.50 13.27 2.47
CA LEU A 53 -10.95 11.96 2.00
C LEU A 53 -12.02 11.43 2.97
N LEU A 54 -13.08 10.86 2.39
CA LEU A 54 -14.23 10.32 3.15
C LEU A 54 -14.11 8.80 3.36
N ARG A 55 -13.24 8.13 2.61
CA ARG A 55 -13.18 6.66 2.56
C ARG A 55 -11.75 6.15 2.65
N ALA A 56 -11.60 5.04 3.38
CA ALA A 56 -10.36 4.28 3.44
C ALA A 56 -10.62 2.79 3.20
N ALA A 57 -9.57 2.07 2.81
CA ALA A 57 -9.58 0.61 2.74
C ALA A 57 -8.35 0.06 3.45
N VAL A 58 -8.55 -0.94 4.30
CA VAL A 58 -7.53 -1.55 5.15
C VAL A 58 -7.52 -3.06 5.01
N LYS A 59 -6.58 -3.74 5.67
CA LYS A 59 -6.46 -5.19 5.57
C LYS A 59 -7.52 -5.91 6.39
N ASN A 60 -7.62 -5.62 7.67
CA ASN A 60 -8.40 -6.36 8.64
C ASN A 60 -9.25 -5.45 9.54
N ILE A 61 -10.07 -6.07 10.38
CA ILE A 61 -10.99 -5.38 11.30
C ILE A 61 -10.23 -4.56 12.35
N GLU A 62 -9.07 -5.04 12.82
CA GLU A 62 -8.27 -4.31 13.82
C GLU A 62 -7.78 -2.98 13.24
N GLU A 63 -7.21 -2.99 12.04
CA GLU A 63 -6.87 -1.76 11.33
C GLU A 63 -8.09 -0.86 11.13
N ALA A 64 -9.23 -1.42 10.73
CA ALA A 64 -10.44 -0.64 10.49
C ALA A 64 -10.96 0.06 11.76
N GLU A 65 -11.07 -0.66 12.87
CA GLU A 65 -11.54 -0.10 14.15
C GLU A 65 -10.61 1.01 14.67
N SER A 66 -9.29 0.91 14.39
CA SER A 66 -8.31 1.92 14.82
C SER A 66 -8.44 3.27 14.11
N ILE A 67 -9.16 3.35 12.98
CA ILE A 67 -9.34 4.55 12.17
C ILE A 67 -10.81 4.85 11.82
N ALA A 68 -11.76 4.08 12.36
CA ALA A 68 -13.18 4.18 12.04
C ALA A 68 -13.79 5.55 12.37
N ASP A 69 -13.19 6.28 13.32
CA ASP A 69 -13.56 7.63 13.73
C ASP A 69 -13.20 8.73 12.72
N LEU A 70 -12.32 8.43 11.75
CA LEU A 70 -11.78 9.40 10.80
C LEU A 70 -12.48 9.40 9.45
N PHE A 71 -13.30 8.40 9.15
CA PHE A 71 -13.89 8.22 7.81
C PHE A 71 -15.39 7.90 7.88
N GLU A 72 -16.13 8.30 6.85
CA GLU A 72 -17.52 7.90 6.65
C GLU A 72 -17.62 6.39 6.34
N GLU A 73 -16.59 5.83 5.68
CA GLU A 73 -16.52 4.43 5.36
C GLU A 73 -15.09 3.90 5.40
N VAL A 74 -14.90 2.73 6.06
CA VAL A 74 -13.66 1.96 6.06
C VAL A 74 -13.95 0.55 5.55
N LEU A 75 -13.41 0.21 4.38
CA LEU A 75 -13.55 -1.10 3.76
C LEU A 75 -12.46 -2.05 4.23
N VAL A 76 -12.84 -3.13 4.88
CA VAL A 76 -11.95 -4.26 5.22
C VAL A 76 -11.80 -5.17 4.01
N LEU A 77 -10.57 -5.31 3.50
CA LEU A 77 -10.28 -6.05 2.26
C LEU A 77 -10.05 -7.55 2.47
N VAL A 78 -9.47 -7.95 3.61
CA VAL A 78 -9.07 -9.35 3.85
C VAL A 78 -9.26 -9.67 5.33
N ASP A 79 -10.41 -10.23 5.69
CA ASP A 79 -10.63 -10.75 7.03
C ASP A 79 -11.69 -11.84 6.99
N HIS A 80 -11.79 -12.60 8.08
CA HIS A 80 -12.84 -13.60 8.25
C HIS A 80 -14.12 -12.96 8.79
N PRO A 81 -15.30 -13.48 8.43
CA PRO A 81 -16.55 -13.07 9.03
C PRO A 81 -16.50 -13.15 10.57
N THR A 82 -17.01 -12.14 11.23
CA THR A 82 -17.04 -12.06 12.69
C THR A 82 -18.45 -11.85 13.20
N SER A 83 -18.75 -12.39 14.39
CA SER A 83 -19.98 -12.08 15.13
C SER A 83 -19.85 -10.80 15.99
N LYS A 84 -18.66 -10.21 16.08
CA LYS A 84 -18.41 -8.96 16.80
C LYS A 84 -19.19 -7.83 16.11
N LYS A 85 -19.85 -6.99 16.90
CA LYS A 85 -20.46 -5.76 16.39
C LYS A 85 -19.35 -4.80 15.98
N LEU A 86 -19.34 -4.42 14.72
CA LEU A 86 -18.38 -3.47 14.16
C LEU A 86 -18.89 -2.03 14.26
N SER A 87 -17.96 -1.08 14.18
CA SER A 87 -18.31 0.34 14.04
C SER A 87 -19.17 0.57 12.78
N PRO A 88 -20.17 1.45 12.82
CA PRO A 88 -21.12 1.65 11.70
C PRO A 88 -20.50 2.06 10.37
N SER A 89 -19.30 2.69 10.42
CA SER A 89 -18.53 3.07 9.25
C SER A 89 -17.78 1.90 8.59
N ILE A 90 -17.76 0.70 9.19
CA ILE A 90 -16.99 -0.44 8.67
C ILE A 90 -17.85 -1.28 7.73
N SER A 91 -17.32 -1.53 6.53
CA SER A 91 -17.84 -2.48 5.55
C SER A 91 -16.84 -3.60 5.30
N LEU A 92 -17.31 -4.83 5.05
CA LEU A 92 -16.47 -5.99 4.78
C LEU A 92 -16.50 -6.38 3.30
N ALA A 93 -15.36 -6.71 2.72
CA ALA A 93 -15.29 -7.28 1.38
C ALA A 93 -15.75 -8.74 1.40
N ALA A 94 -16.79 -9.07 0.63
CA ALA A 94 -17.28 -10.43 0.44
C ALA A 94 -16.71 -11.00 -0.86
N HIS A 95 -15.90 -12.04 -0.75
CA HIS A 95 -15.12 -12.60 -1.87
C HIS A 95 -15.65 -13.95 -2.38
N SER A 96 -16.60 -14.58 -1.68
CA SER A 96 -17.13 -15.89 -2.03
C SER A 96 -18.53 -16.12 -1.43
N PHE A 97 -19.20 -17.20 -1.85
CA PHE A 97 -20.47 -17.60 -1.26
C PHE A 97 -20.33 -18.01 0.21
N GLU A 98 -19.23 -18.67 0.57
CA GLU A 98 -18.94 -19.06 1.96
C GLU A 98 -18.83 -17.81 2.85
N ALA A 99 -18.14 -16.77 2.36
CA ALA A 99 -18.08 -15.50 3.08
C ALA A 99 -19.46 -14.87 3.23
N LEU A 100 -20.27 -14.80 2.16
CA LEU A 100 -21.64 -14.28 2.23
C LEU A 100 -22.50 -15.07 3.22
N GLN A 101 -22.39 -16.41 3.21
CA GLN A 101 -23.15 -17.27 4.12
C GLN A 101 -22.75 -17.10 5.58
N ALA A 102 -21.47 -16.86 5.86
CA ALA A 102 -20.96 -16.73 7.22
C ALA A 102 -21.27 -15.37 7.87
N LEU A 103 -21.52 -14.32 7.07
CA LEU A 103 -21.77 -12.96 7.60
C LEU A 103 -23.11 -12.87 8.33
N PRO A 104 -23.17 -12.18 9.49
CA PRO A 104 -24.42 -11.87 10.19
C PRO A 104 -25.36 -10.98 9.37
N SER A 105 -26.66 -11.11 9.60
CA SER A 105 -27.67 -10.21 9.02
C SER A 105 -27.37 -8.75 9.38
N GLY A 106 -27.57 -7.83 8.44
CA GLY A 106 -27.35 -6.40 8.62
C GLY A 106 -25.90 -5.94 8.43
N THR A 107 -24.96 -6.86 8.16
CA THR A 107 -23.57 -6.50 7.88
C THR A 107 -23.46 -5.69 6.60
N SER A 108 -22.74 -4.55 6.65
CA SER A 108 -22.38 -3.76 5.47
C SER A 108 -21.27 -4.44 4.67
N ILE A 109 -21.48 -4.60 3.36
CA ILE A 109 -20.54 -5.33 2.52
C ILE A 109 -20.24 -4.62 1.19
N HIS A 110 -19.05 -4.91 0.65
CA HIS A 110 -18.73 -4.74 -0.76
C HIS A 110 -18.50 -6.09 -1.42
N LEU A 111 -19.26 -6.40 -2.46
CA LEU A 111 -19.13 -7.65 -3.20
C LEU A 111 -17.96 -7.58 -4.18
N SER A 112 -17.06 -8.53 -4.09
CA SER A 112 -15.95 -8.67 -5.05
C SER A 112 -16.41 -9.47 -6.26
N LEU A 113 -16.17 -8.93 -7.48
CA LEU A 113 -16.37 -9.66 -8.74
C LEU A 113 -15.02 -10.13 -9.30
N ASP A 114 -14.95 -11.38 -9.69
CA ASP A 114 -13.83 -11.90 -10.48
C ASP A 114 -14.05 -11.57 -11.96
N THR A 115 -13.32 -10.57 -12.43
CA THR A 115 -13.36 -10.15 -13.83
C THR A 115 -12.18 -10.64 -14.66
N GLY A 116 -11.35 -11.52 -14.07
CA GLY A 116 -10.21 -12.11 -14.76
C GLY A 116 -8.92 -12.16 -13.94
N MET A 117 -8.93 -11.76 -12.65
CA MET A 117 -7.77 -11.97 -11.78
C MET A 117 -7.66 -13.42 -11.30
N HIS A 118 -8.82 -14.14 -11.18
CA HIS A 118 -8.93 -15.55 -10.79
C HIS A 118 -8.28 -15.87 -9.44
N ARG A 119 -8.33 -14.92 -8.52
CA ARG A 119 -7.85 -15.09 -7.14
C ARG A 119 -9.00 -15.16 -6.15
N ASN A 120 -9.91 -14.20 -6.21
CA ASN A 120 -11.10 -14.07 -5.35
C ASN A 120 -12.24 -13.44 -6.16
N GLY A 121 -13.47 -13.55 -5.67
CA GLY A 121 -14.61 -12.86 -6.23
C GLY A 121 -15.67 -13.80 -6.83
N ILE A 122 -16.89 -13.28 -6.94
CA ILE A 122 -18.02 -13.94 -7.58
C ILE A 122 -17.86 -13.82 -9.09
N LYS A 123 -18.04 -14.91 -9.83
CA LYS A 123 -18.00 -14.91 -11.29
C LYS A 123 -19.26 -14.27 -11.89
N GLU A 124 -19.15 -13.78 -13.12
CA GLU A 124 -20.26 -13.10 -13.80
C GLU A 124 -21.55 -13.94 -13.84
N GLU A 125 -21.45 -15.24 -14.12
CA GLU A 125 -22.58 -16.16 -14.18
C GLU A 125 -23.25 -16.45 -12.83
N GLN A 126 -22.59 -16.10 -11.72
CA GLN A 126 -23.06 -16.34 -10.36
C GLN A 126 -23.65 -15.07 -9.69
N ILE A 127 -23.72 -13.95 -10.40
CA ILE A 127 -24.17 -12.68 -9.85
C ILE A 127 -25.60 -12.77 -9.30
N GLU A 128 -26.52 -13.38 -10.02
CA GLU A 128 -27.91 -13.50 -9.60
C GLU A 128 -28.06 -14.30 -8.31
N GLU A 129 -27.33 -15.41 -8.20
CA GLU A 129 -27.33 -16.25 -7.00
C GLU A 129 -26.75 -15.49 -5.80
N ALA A 130 -25.62 -14.77 -6.00
CA ALA A 130 -25.02 -13.96 -4.94
C ALA A 130 -25.95 -12.84 -4.48
N MET A 131 -26.62 -12.13 -5.40
CA MET A 131 -27.58 -11.08 -5.07
C MET A 131 -28.81 -11.61 -4.35
N ALA A 132 -29.33 -12.78 -4.75
CA ALA A 132 -30.42 -13.45 -4.03
C ALA A 132 -30.02 -13.82 -2.59
N LEU A 133 -28.79 -14.33 -2.40
CA LEU A 133 -28.25 -14.65 -1.07
C LEU A 133 -28.09 -13.39 -0.20
N ILE A 134 -27.52 -12.32 -0.76
CA ILE A 134 -27.37 -11.01 -0.09
C ILE A 134 -28.73 -10.50 0.40
N HIS A 135 -29.75 -10.55 -0.48
CA HIS A 135 -31.11 -10.14 -0.14
C HIS A 135 -31.73 -11.02 0.94
N ALA A 136 -31.68 -12.36 0.78
CA ALA A 136 -32.24 -13.32 1.74
C ALA A 136 -31.61 -13.18 3.15
N LYS A 137 -30.31 -12.91 3.22
CA LYS A 137 -29.59 -12.70 4.48
C LYS A 137 -29.73 -11.27 5.04
N LYS A 138 -30.39 -10.37 4.31
CA LYS A 138 -30.53 -8.96 4.67
C LYS A 138 -29.17 -8.27 4.89
N LEU A 139 -28.14 -8.61 4.09
CA LEU A 139 -26.87 -7.92 4.09
C LEU A 139 -27.04 -6.54 3.43
N GLN A 140 -26.27 -5.56 3.90
CA GLN A 140 -26.31 -4.20 3.35
C GLN A 140 -25.26 -4.07 2.25
N LEU A 141 -25.63 -4.28 1.00
CA LEU A 141 -24.72 -4.11 -0.14
C LEU A 141 -24.44 -2.62 -0.36
N LYS A 142 -23.25 -2.16 0.05
CA LYS A 142 -22.78 -0.78 -0.10
C LYS A 142 -22.03 -0.57 -1.41
N GLY A 143 -21.32 -1.58 -1.88
CA GLY A 143 -20.57 -1.47 -3.12
C GLY A 143 -20.26 -2.79 -3.79
N VAL A 144 -19.76 -2.69 -5.01
CA VAL A 144 -19.27 -3.80 -5.83
C VAL A 144 -17.95 -3.41 -6.45
N PHE A 145 -16.98 -4.30 -6.42
CA PHE A 145 -15.65 -4.00 -6.92
C PHE A 145 -14.97 -5.17 -7.64
N THR A 146 -13.95 -4.83 -8.40
CA THR A 146 -12.99 -5.79 -8.92
C THR A 146 -11.56 -5.33 -8.67
N HIS A 147 -10.57 -6.16 -9.01
CA HIS A 147 -9.16 -5.80 -8.95
C HIS A 147 -8.46 -6.13 -10.28
N PHE A 148 -7.82 -5.13 -10.88
CA PHE A 148 -7.08 -5.31 -12.12
C PHE A 148 -5.72 -5.96 -11.86
N ARG A 149 -5.39 -7.03 -12.61
CA ARG A 149 -4.15 -7.78 -12.48
C ARG A 149 -2.98 -7.16 -13.25
N SER A 150 -3.27 -6.56 -14.41
CA SER A 150 -2.27 -6.09 -15.39
C SER A 150 -2.56 -4.66 -15.84
N ALA A 151 -3.01 -3.78 -14.91
CA ALA A 151 -3.25 -2.38 -15.26
C ALA A 151 -1.96 -1.62 -15.57
N ASP A 152 -0.84 -2.09 -15.06
CA ASP A 152 0.51 -1.52 -15.20
C ASP A 152 1.29 -2.07 -16.40
N GLU A 153 0.78 -3.09 -17.09
CA GLU A 153 1.44 -3.74 -18.21
C GLU A 153 0.96 -3.21 -19.57
N LEU A 154 1.86 -3.22 -20.57
CA LEU A 154 1.54 -2.92 -21.97
C LEU A 154 0.78 -4.10 -22.62
N SER A 155 -0.46 -4.30 -22.17
CA SER A 155 -1.33 -5.36 -22.64
C SER A 155 -2.77 -4.89 -22.81
N SER A 156 -3.61 -5.70 -23.49
CA SER A 156 -5.06 -5.47 -23.58
C SER A 156 -5.84 -5.95 -22.36
N GLU A 157 -5.20 -6.64 -21.43
CA GLU A 157 -5.83 -7.27 -20.27
C GLU A 157 -6.63 -6.29 -19.40
N PHE A 158 -6.10 -5.08 -19.20
CA PHE A 158 -6.81 -4.02 -18.48
C PHE A 158 -8.18 -3.70 -19.10
N PHE A 159 -8.25 -3.56 -20.43
CA PHE A 159 -9.48 -3.25 -21.13
C PHE A 159 -10.45 -4.41 -21.15
N TRP A 160 -9.93 -5.63 -21.26
CA TRP A 160 -10.72 -6.86 -21.17
C TRP A 160 -11.36 -7.01 -19.78
N GLN A 161 -10.60 -6.88 -18.70
CA GLN A 161 -11.15 -6.92 -17.34
C GLN A 161 -12.16 -5.79 -17.10
N ARG A 162 -11.89 -4.59 -17.62
CA ARG A 162 -12.83 -3.46 -17.53
C ARG A 162 -14.15 -3.78 -18.24
N THR A 163 -14.09 -4.36 -19.43
CA THR A 163 -15.30 -4.79 -20.17
C THR A 163 -16.10 -5.85 -19.40
N ASN A 164 -15.40 -6.81 -18.76
CA ASN A 164 -16.03 -7.80 -17.90
C ASN A 164 -16.74 -7.14 -16.71
N PHE A 165 -16.09 -6.18 -16.07
CA PHE A 165 -16.67 -5.43 -14.96
C PHE A 165 -17.91 -4.63 -15.38
N GLU A 166 -17.89 -3.98 -16.55
CA GLU A 166 -19.04 -3.26 -17.10
C GLU A 166 -20.24 -4.17 -17.34
N ARG A 167 -20.03 -5.43 -17.79
CA ARG A 167 -21.12 -6.41 -17.91
C ARG A 167 -21.69 -6.77 -16.55
N GLY A 168 -20.83 -7.03 -15.56
CA GLY A 168 -21.27 -7.29 -14.18
C GLY A 168 -22.07 -6.13 -13.59
N LYS A 169 -21.59 -4.87 -13.78
CA LYS A 169 -22.32 -3.66 -13.33
C LYS A 169 -23.74 -3.58 -13.91
N LYS A 170 -23.89 -3.84 -15.22
CA LYS A 170 -25.22 -3.80 -15.87
C LYS A 170 -26.18 -4.82 -15.23
N ARG A 171 -25.71 -6.03 -14.96
CA ARG A 171 -26.51 -7.08 -14.29
C ARG A 171 -26.90 -6.66 -12.87
N ILE A 172 -25.95 -6.16 -12.08
CA ILE A 172 -26.21 -5.72 -10.71
C ILE A 172 -27.18 -4.55 -10.67
N LYS A 173 -27.01 -3.53 -11.53
CA LYS A 173 -27.96 -2.40 -11.62
C LYS A 173 -29.41 -2.82 -11.94
N ALA A 174 -29.59 -3.90 -12.71
CA ALA A 174 -30.92 -4.47 -12.95
C ALA A 174 -31.48 -5.14 -11.69
N LEU A 175 -30.64 -5.87 -10.95
CA LEU A 175 -31.03 -6.55 -9.70
C LEU A 175 -31.24 -5.56 -8.54
N GLU A 176 -30.52 -4.43 -8.48
CA GLU A 176 -30.80 -3.34 -7.55
C GLU A 176 -32.28 -2.89 -7.63
N LYS A 177 -32.75 -2.65 -8.85
CA LYS A 177 -34.16 -2.26 -9.09
C LYS A 177 -35.12 -3.36 -8.69
N GLN A 178 -34.79 -4.63 -9.02
CA GLN A 178 -35.63 -5.79 -8.70
C GLN A 178 -35.79 -5.98 -7.19
N TYR A 179 -34.71 -5.81 -6.42
CA TYR A 179 -34.69 -6.00 -4.96
C TYR A 179 -34.98 -4.73 -4.17
N GLY A 180 -35.18 -3.58 -4.84
CA GLY A 180 -35.42 -2.28 -4.17
C GLY A 180 -34.22 -1.84 -3.32
N LEU A 181 -32.99 -2.16 -3.74
CA LEU A 181 -31.79 -1.79 -3.01
C LEU A 181 -31.47 -0.29 -3.20
N PRO A 182 -30.85 0.35 -2.20
CA PRO A 182 -30.28 1.68 -2.39
C PRO A 182 -29.16 1.65 -3.44
N HIS A 183 -28.67 2.83 -3.85
CA HIS A 183 -27.54 2.92 -4.76
C HIS A 183 -26.34 2.13 -4.25
N VAL A 184 -25.82 1.24 -5.08
CA VAL A 184 -24.63 0.42 -4.83
C VAL A 184 -23.44 1.06 -5.55
N ALA A 185 -22.42 1.43 -4.81
CA ALA A 185 -21.24 2.08 -5.38
C ALA A 185 -20.37 1.09 -6.17
N PHE A 186 -19.81 1.51 -7.31
CA PHE A 186 -18.91 0.71 -8.12
C PHE A 186 -17.49 1.25 -8.07
N HIS A 187 -16.50 0.36 -7.94
CA HIS A 187 -15.10 0.76 -7.91
C HIS A 187 -14.14 -0.34 -8.43
N SER A 188 -13.36 -0.02 -9.45
CA SER A 188 -12.46 -0.98 -10.11
C SER A 188 -10.99 -0.61 -10.02
N CYS A 189 -10.65 0.67 -10.14
CA CYS A 189 -9.29 1.13 -10.30
C CYS A 189 -8.45 1.05 -9.02
N ASN A 190 -7.34 0.29 -9.08
CA ASN A 190 -6.20 0.44 -8.18
C ASN A 190 -5.31 1.62 -8.63
N SER A 191 -4.12 1.82 -8.05
CA SER A 191 -3.19 2.90 -8.44
C SER A 191 -2.89 2.92 -9.93
N ALA A 192 -2.45 1.80 -10.49
CA ALA A 192 -2.11 1.70 -11.91
C ALA A 192 -3.35 1.88 -12.81
N GLY A 193 -4.49 1.29 -12.43
CA GLY A 193 -5.74 1.46 -13.14
C GLY A 193 -6.21 2.91 -13.20
N LEU A 194 -6.12 3.65 -12.09
CA LEU A 194 -6.46 5.07 -12.03
C LEU A 194 -5.52 5.91 -12.91
N LEU A 195 -4.21 5.69 -12.79
CA LEU A 195 -3.21 6.44 -13.55
C LEU A 195 -3.30 6.18 -15.05
N ARG A 196 -3.60 4.93 -15.47
CA ARG A 196 -3.76 4.54 -16.87
C ARG A 196 -5.07 5.03 -17.50
N ALA A 197 -6.17 5.01 -16.74
CA ALA A 197 -7.49 5.32 -17.26
C ALA A 197 -7.62 6.80 -17.65
N HIS A 198 -8.39 7.10 -18.72
CA HIS A 198 -8.77 8.49 -19.01
C HIS A 198 -9.71 9.07 -17.98
N SER A 199 -10.64 8.26 -17.49
CA SER A 199 -11.61 8.59 -16.43
C SER A 199 -12.06 7.34 -15.73
N LEU A 200 -12.70 7.49 -14.58
CA LEU A 200 -13.33 6.38 -13.85
C LEU A 200 -14.57 5.83 -14.59
N GLY A 201 -15.08 6.54 -15.62
CA GLY A 201 -16.35 6.21 -16.22
C GLY A 201 -17.48 6.44 -15.24
N ASP A 202 -18.33 5.44 -15.06
CA ASP A 202 -19.42 5.43 -14.08
C ASP A 202 -19.07 4.71 -12.76
N ASP A 203 -17.78 4.49 -12.49
CA ASP A 203 -17.32 4.10 -11.16
C ASP A 203 -17.44 5.28 -10.18
N ASP A 204 -17.89 5.01 -8.98
CA ASP A 204 -18.07 6.02 -7.94
C ASP A 204 -16.73 6.49 -7.37
N TYR A 205 -15.76 5.57 -7.22
CA TYR A 205 -14.43 5.90 -6.73
C TYR A 205 -13.34 4.92 -7.16
N ALA A 206 -12.08 5.34 -7.02
CA ALA A 206 -10.88 4.53 -7.17
C ALA A 206 -10.26 4.21 -5.80
N ARG A 207 -9.44 3.15 -5.76
CA ARG A 207 -8.73 2.69 -4.58
C ARG A 207 -7.20 2.76 -4.79
N PRO A 208 -6.60 3.96 -4.86
CA PRO A 208 -5.16 4.07 -4.91
C PRO A 208 -4.53 3.57 -3.61
N GLY A 209 -3.46 2.79 -3.74
CA GLY A 209 -2.60 2.36 -2.65
C GLY A 209 -1.22 2.96 -2.84
N ILE A 210 -0.33 2.25 -3.54
CA ILE A 210 1.08 2.62 -3.65
C ILE A 210 1.32 4.04 -4.20
N ALA A 211 0.43 4.55 -5.05
CA ALA A 211 0.55 5.90 -5.58
C ALA A 211 0.33 6.98 -4.52
N LEU A 212 -0.39 6.70 -3.44
CA LEU A 212 -0.49 7.61 -2.29
C LEU A 212 0.88 7.86 -1.66
N TYR A 213 1.73 6.85 -1.67
CA TYR A 213 3.05 6.83 -1.03
C TYR A 213 4.18 7.25 -1.96
N GLY A 214 3.85 7.64 -3.21
CA GLY A 214 4.80 8.22 -4.15
C GLY A 214 5.38 7.25 -5.18
N TYR A 215 4.80 6.06 -5.34
CA TYR A 215 5.31 5.04 -6.26
C TYR A 215 4.26 4.58 -7.26
N THR A 216 4.73 4.07 -8.39
CA THR A 216 3.88 3.42 -9.39
C THR A 216 4.63 2.30 -10.08
N THR A 217 3.91 1.23 -10.43
CA THR A 217 4.39 0.16 -11.31
C THR A 217 3.97 0.38 -12.77
N LEU A 218 3.28 1.49 -13.07
CA LEU A 218 2.81 1.78 -14.42
C LEU A 218 3.99 1.86 -15.39
N ASN A 219 3.90 1.12 -16.50
CA ASN A 219 4.95 1.15 -17.52
C ASN A 219 5.16 2.58 -18.05
N PRO A 220 6.40 3.11 -18.01
CA PRO A 220 6.69 4.50 -18.41
C PRO A 220 6.29 4.85 -19.85
N LEU A 221 6.19 3.87 -20.75
CA LEU A 221 5.71 4.07 -22.12
C LEU A 221 4.22 4.41 -22.20
N MET A 222 3.45 4.16 -21.14
CA MET A 222 2.03 4.54 -21.10
C MET A 222 1.85 5.98 -20.63
N ALA A 223 2.47 6.33 -19.51
CA ALA A 223 2.46 7.66 -18.90
C ALA A 223 3.48 7.72 -17.76
N THR A 224 3.95 8.92 -17.47
CA THR A 224 4.76 9.23 -16.31
C THR A 224 4.03 10.24 -15.42
N TYR A 225 4.20 10.13 -14.12
CA TYR A 225 3.58 11.01 -13.13
C TYR A 225 4.62 11.45 -12.11
N ASP A 226 4.56 12.71 -11.73
CA ASP A 226 5.45 13.31 -10.72
C ASP A 226 4.97 12.94 -9.30
N LEU A 227 4.94 11.64 -9.01
CA LEU A 227 4.67 11.14 -7.66
C LEU A 227 5.89 11.37 -6.77
N LYS A 228 5.67 11.77 -5.52
CA LYS A 228 6.72 12.09 -4.56
C LYS A 228 6.77 11.03 -3.47
N PRO A 229 7.91 10.33 -3.27
CA PRO A 229 8.08 9.43 -2.14
C PRO A 229 7.76 10.11 -0.82
N VAL A 230 6.97 9.46 0.02
CA VAL A 230 6.46 10.04 1.28
C VAL A 230 7.34 9.67 2.46
N LEU A 231 7.98 8.50 2.42
CA LEU A 231 8.77 7.95 3.51
C LEU A 231 10.27 8.05 3.23
N SER A 232 11.04 8.49 4.24
CA SER A 232 12.49 8.32 4.26
C SER A 232 12.92 7.60 5.52
N LEU A 233 13.92 6.71 5.41
CA LEU A 233 14.48 5.95 6.53
C LEU A 233 15.82 6.54 6.94
N TRP A 234 15.99 6.79 8.24
CA TRP A 234 17.17 7.41 8.82
C TRP A 234 17.79 6.51 9.90
N ALA A 235 19.11 6.43 9.89
CA ALA A 235 19.89 5.79 10.95
C ALA A 235 20.72 6.83 11.70
N GLU A 236 20.90 6.63 13.01
CA GLU A 236 21.76 7.47 13.85
C GLU A 236 23.06 6.73 14.18
N LYS A 237 24.12 7.52 14.32
CA LYS A 237 25.46 7.00 14.61
C LYS A 237 25.55 6.46 16.04
N LEU A 238 26.09 5.26 16.18
CA LEU A 238 26.40 4.63 17.47
C LEU A 238 27.84 4.87 17.89
N SER A 239 28.79 4.78 16.96
CA SER A 239 30.23 4.96 17.25
C SER A 239 31.02 5.21 15.97
N THR A 240 32.19 5.83 16.15
CA THR A 240 33.18 6.06 15.08
C THR A 240 34.54 5.53 15.51
N ARG A 241 35.31 5.03 14.56
CA ARG A 241 36.71 4.61 14.77
C ARG A 241 37.53 4.76 13.50
N ILE A 242 38.85 4.78 13.67
CA ILE A 242 39.78 4.63 12.54
C ILE A 242 39.98 3.14 12.30
N LEU A 243 39.65 2.68 11.10
CA LEU A 243 39.98 1.35 10.60
C LEU A 243 41.33 1.44 9.89
N LYS A 244 42.30 0.69 10.36
CA LYS A 244 43.65 0.69 9.78
C LYS A 244 43.70 -0.13 8.50
N LYS A 245 44.61 0.24 7.59
CA LYS A 245 44.87 -0.56 6.39
C LYS A 245 45.07 -2.04 6.74
N GLY A 246 44.35 -2.92 6.05
CA GLY A 246 44.37 -4.37 6.27
C GLY A 246 43.43 -4.87 7.36
N GLU A 247 42.81 -3.97 8.17
CA GLU A 247 41.75 -4.39 9.11
C GLU A 247 40.44 -4.63 8.38
N ARG A 248 39.60 -5.49 8.96
CA ARG A 248 38.37 -5.98 8.35
C ARG A 248 37.16 -5.65 9.19
N VAL A 249 36.00 -5.44 8.52
CA VAL A 249 34.74 -5.03 9.15
C VAL A 249 33.68 -6.13 9.06
N GLY A 250 33.03 -6.38 10.18
CA GLY A 250 31.79 -7.12 10.30
C GLY A 250 31.93 -8.63 10.09
N TYR A 251 30.79 -9.30 10.00
CA TYR A 251 30.71 -10.74 9.84
C TYR A 251 31.33 -11.23 8.53
N GLY A 252 32.14 -12.29 8.64
CA GLY A 252 32.80 -12.92 7.50
C GLY A 252 33.94 -12.10 6.90
N SER A 253 34.29 -10.95 7.52
CA SER A 253 35.44 -10.12 7.11
C SER A 253 35.46 -9.76 5.62
N VAL A 254 34.30 -9.50 5.04
CA VAL A 254 34.12 -9.29 3.59
C VAL A 254 34.63 -7.91 3.12
N TYR A 255 34.74 -6.94 4.02
CA TYR A 255 35.34 -5.66 3.74
C TYR A 255 36.71 -5.58 4.41
N GLU A 256 37.76 -5.20 3.66
CA GLU A 256 39.10 -4.94 4.14
C GLU A 256 39.51 -3.52 3.76
N ALA A 257 39.99 -2.75 4.72
CA ALA A 257 40.45 -1.39 4.49
C ALA A 257 41.76 -1.38 3.65
N THR A 258 41.73 -0.67 2.54
CA THR A 258 42.90 -0.51 1.66
C THR A 258 43.84 0.61 2.10
N VAL A 259 43.32 1.54 2.91
CA VAL A 259 44.01 2.65 3.56
C VAL A 259 43.48 2.83 4.97
N ASP A 260 44.15 3.62 5.80
CA ASP A 260 43.56 4.08 7.07
C ASP A 260 42.33 4.93 6.76
N GLU A 261 41.17 4.57 7.29
CA GLU A 261 39.93 5.28 7.03
C GLU A 261 39.03 5.38 8.24
N MET A 262 38.21 6.41 8.27
CA MET A 262 37.18 6.58 9.29
C MET A 262 35.96 5.74 8.93
N ILE A 263 35.45 5.00 9.92
CA ILE A 263 34.27 4.16 9.79
C ILE A 263 33.33 4.40 10.97
N SER A 264 32.04 4.56 10.68
CA SER A 264 31.00 4.71 11.68
C SER A 264 30.01 3.56 11.62
N THR A 265 29.49 3.18 12.78
CA THR A 265 28.44 2.18 12.96
C THR A 265 27.13 2.89 13.23
N TYR A 266 26.06 2.47 12.57
CA TYR A 266 24.71 3.04 12.64
C TYR A 266 23.69 2.03 13.14
N ASP A 267 22.62 2.53 13.80
CA ASP A 267 21.65 1.81 14.62
C ASP A 267 20.46 1.25 13.82
N ILE A 268 20.70 0.66 12.66
CA ILE A 268 19.68 -0.05 11.89
C ILE A 268 20.21 -1.36 11.36
N GLY A 269 19.41 -2.41 11.39
CA GLY A 269 19.76 -3.70 10.87
C GLY A 269 18.59 -4.44 10.25
N TYR A 270 18.79 -5.72 9.93
CA TYR A 270 17.71 -6.53 9.35
C TYR A 270 16.61 -6.87 10.37
N GLY A 271 16.85 -6.70 11.67
CA GLY A 271 15.84 -6.78 12.73
C GLY A 271 14.83 -5.63 12.68
N ASP A 272 15.21 -4.49 12.10
CA ASP A 272 14.36 -3.34 11.87
C ASP A 272 13.57 -3.42 10.55
N GLY A 273 13.59 -4.58 9.90
CA GLY A 273 12.89 -4.80 8.65
C GLY A 273 13.67 -4.37 7.39
N PHE A 274 14.92 -3.92 7.54
CA PHE A 274 15.75 -3.64 6.38
C PHE A 274 16.26 -4.95 5.76
N PHE A 275 16.59 -4.95 4.46
CA PHE A 275 17.12 -6.14 3.80
C PHE A 275 18.55 -6.43 4.26
N ARG A 276 18.81 -7.68 4.65
CA ARG A 276 20.15 -8.11 4.97
C ARG A 276 20.99 -8.17 3.70
N PHE A 277 22.00 -7.34 3.59
CA PHE A 277 22.99 -7.40 2.52
C PHE A 277 24.21 -8.23 2.92
N ASP A 278 24.81 -8.88 1.93
CA ASP A 278 25.90 -9.84 2.11
C ASP A 278 27.29 -9.18 2.26
N GLY A 279 27.38 -7.89 1.94
CA GLY A 279 28.60 -7.09 2.00
C GLY A 279 29.53 -7.23 0.78
N PHE A 280 29.22 -8.12 -0.15
CA PHE A 280 29.97 -8.24 -1.41
C PHE A 280 29.52 -7.19 -2.43
N THR A 281 28.24 -6.89 -2.45
CA THR A 281 27.68 -5.77 -3.21
C THR A 281 27.29 -4.67 -2.23
N PRO A 282 28.06 -3.56 -2.15
CA PRO A 282 27.72 -2.45 -1.27
C PRO A 282 26.33 -1.87 -1.58
N VAL A 283 25.55 -1.56 -0.55
CA VAL A 283 24.29 -0.85 -0.68
C VAL A 283 24.55 0.63 -0.68
N LYS A 284 23.94 1.34 -1.64
CA LYS A 284 24.07 2.79 -1.79
C LYS A 284 22.99 3.49 -0.97
N MET A 285 23.41 4.41 -0.10
CA MET A 285 22.52 5.29 0.66
C MET A 285 21.99 6.44 -0.21
N ALA A 286 21.04 7.22 0.31
CA ALA A 286 20.45 8.35 -0.41
C ALA A 286 21.49 9.43 -0.81
N ASP A 287 22.50 9.66 0.02
CA ASP A 287 23.60 10.59 -0.23
C ASP A 287 24.69 10.05 -1.18
N GLY A 288 24.54 8.79 -1.61
CA GLY A 288 25.51 8.09 -2.46
C GLY A 288 26.61 7.36 -1.71
N SER A 289 26.69 7.42 -0.39
CA SER A 289 27.64 6.64 0.42
C SER A 289 27.35 5.15 0.30
N LEU A 290 28.40 4.32 0.48
CA LEU A 290 28.34 2.88 0.31
C LEU A 290 28.58 2.16 1.63
N THR A 291 27.77 1.12 1.88
CA THR A 291 27.96 0.26 3.06
C THR A 291 29.28 -0.48 3.03
N LYS A 292 29.86 -0.71 4.22
CA LYS A 292 31.12 -1.44 4.42
C LYS A 292 30.87 -2.72 5.22
N GLY A 293 31.13 -3.87 4.58
CA GLY A 293 30.90 -5.16 5.19
C GLY A 293 29.43 -5.57 5.24
N ARG A 294 29.12 -6.62 5.99
CA ARG A 294 27.77 -7.19 6.12
C ARG A 294 26.93 -6.44 7.14
N MET A 295 25.63 -6.34 6.87
CA MET A 295 24.67 -5.86 7.85
C MET A 295 24.50 -6.87 8.99
N SER A 296 24.47 -6.37 10.22
CA SER A 296 24.10 -7.11 11.42
C SER A 296 22.58 -7.05 11.67
N MET A 297 22.11 -7.68 12.76
CA MET A 297 20.72 -7.64 13.15
C MET A 297 20.25 -6.21 13.45
N ASP A 298 21.10 -5.43 14.14
CA ASP A 298 20.75 -4.12 14.71
C ASP A 298 21.70 -3.00 14.26
N SER A 299 22.62 -3.27 13.31
CA SER A 299 23.59 -2.24 12.88
C SER A 299 24.25 -2.55 11.54
N PHE A 300 24.80 -1.50 10.93
CA PHE A 300 25.64 -1.58 9.74
C PHE A 300 26.74 -0.51 9.80
N CYS A 301 27.70 -0.55 8.87
CA CYS A 301 28.80 0.39 8.84
C CYS A 301 28.87 1.17 7.52
N LEU A 302 29.24 2.45 7.64
CA LEU A 302 29.58 3.35 6.53
C LEU A 302 30.96 4.00 6.77
N GLY A 303 31.57 4.49 5.70
CA GLY A 303 32.68 5.43 5.81
C GLY A 303 32.18 6.81 6.26
N GLY A 304 33.07 7.58 6.94
CA GLY A 304 32.72 8.92 7.40
C GLY A 304 32.30 9.00 8.86
N ASP A 305 31.81 10.18 9.27
CA ASP A 305 31.50 10.51 10.67
C ASP A 305 30.18 11.29 10.82
N GLU A 306 29.27 11.14 9.90
CA GLU A 306 27.97 11.82 9.96
C GLU A 306 27.13 11.32 11.13
N GLU A 307 26.49 12.24 11.87
CA GLU A 307 25.65 11.91 13.02
C GLU A 307 24.38 11.14 12.62
N LYS A 308 23.85 11.41 11.43
CA LYS A 308 22.66 10.78 10.86
C LYS A 308 22.85 10.58 9.38
N VAL A 309 22.40 9.44 8.90
CA VAL A 309 22.43 9.10 7.47
C VAL A 309 21.03 8.73 6.98
N CYS A 310 20.67 9.26 5.81
CA CYS A 310 19.46 8.85 5.13
C CYS A 310 19.75 7.56 4.37
N MET A 311 19.16 6.47 4.81
CA MET A 311 19.34 5.19 4.15
C MET A 311 18.67 5.17 2.78
N PHE A 312 17.46 5.68 2.70
CA PHE A 312 16.76 5.96 1.45
C PHE A 312 15.66 7.01 1.67
N ASP A 313 15.41 7.79 0.66
CA ASP A 313 14.28 8.71 0.48
C ASP A 313 13.45 8.36 -0.77
N ASP A 314 13.94 7.40 -1.57
CA ASP A 314 13.23 6.69 -2.63
C ASP A 314 13.54 5.20 -2.51
N ALA A 315 12.50 4.37 -2.44
CA ALA A 315 12.65 2.91 -2.31
C ALA A 315 12.97 2.20 -3.64
N ASN A 316 12.81 2.85 -4.80
CA ASN A 316 13.01 2.23 -6.10
C ASN A 316 14.45 1.75 -6.33
N PRO A 317 15.52 2.54 -6.04
CA PRO A 317 16.90 2.06 -6.22
C PRO A 317 17.23 0.84 -5.36
N LEU A 318 16.70 0.78 -4.13
CA LEU A 318 16.86 -0.40 -3.27
C LEU A 318 16.07 -1.60 -3.79
N ALA A 319 14.86 -1.38 -4.29
CA ALA A 319 14.06 -2.44 -4.89
C ALA A 319 14.77 -3.08 -6.08
N GLU A 320 15.38 -2.27 -6.95
CA GLU A 320 16.21 -2.76 -8.06
C GLU A 320 17.42 -3.56 -7.56
N GLN A 321 18.16 -3.02 -6.57
CA GLN A 321 19.35 -3.67 -6.03
C GLN A 321 19.03 -5.02 -5.36
N PHE A 322 17.89 -5.11 -4.67
CA PHE A 322 17.46 -6.35 -3.99
C PHE A 322 16.56 -7.25 -4.86
N ASN A 323 16.40 -6.91 -6.15
CA ASN A 323 15.55 -7.65 -7.10
C ASN A 323 14.14 -7.88 -6.55
N THR A 324 13.52 -6.80 -6.10
CA THR A 324 12.16 -6.78 -5.53
C THR A 324 11.39 -5.54 -6.00
N ILE A 325 10.35 -5.15 -5.30
CA ILE A 325 9.51 -3.98 -5.60
C ILE A 325 9.49 -2.99 -4.44
N SER A 326 9.29 -1.70 -4.73
CA SER A 326 9.22 -0.64 -3.72
C SER A 326 8.21 -0.91 -2.61
N TYR A 327 7.10 -1.62 -2.91
CA TYR A 327 6.15 -2.10 -1.91
C TYR A 327 6.83 -2.89 -0.80
N GLU A 328 7.70 -3.85 -1.16
CA GLU A 328 8.33 -4.73 -0.17
C GLU A 328 9.36 -3.98 0.69
N ILE A 329 10.08 -3.02 0.08
CA ILE A 329 11.03 -2.18 0.83
C ILE A 329 10.33 -1.43 1.96
N ILE A 330 9.20 -0.76 1.66
CA ILE A 330 8.52 0.09 2.64
C ILE A 330 7.65 -0.68 3.63
N THR A 331 6.98 -1.77 3.19
CA THR A 331 6.05 -2.53 4.05
C THR A 331 6.75 -3.41 5.08
N LYS A 332 8.02 -3.77 4.86
CA LYS A 332 8.80 -4.62 5.78
C LYS A 332 9.39 -3.87 6.97
N LEU A 333 9.46 -2.54 6.91
CA LEU A 333 10.03 -1.74 7.99
C LEU A 333 9.31 -1.99 9.32
N TYR A 334 10.10 -2.14 10.39
CA TYR A 334 9.57 -2.48 11.70
C TYR A 334 8.57 -1.42 12.19
N PRO A 335 7.34 -1.80 12.54
CA PRO A 335 6.28 -0.85 12.88
C PRO A 335 6.61 0.07 14.07
N ALA A 336 7.46 -0.39 15.01
CA ALA A 336 7.84 0.38 16.19
C ALA A 336 8.94 1.43 15.94
N LEU A 337 9.55 1.49 14.75
CA LEU A 337 10.44 2.60 14.40
C LEU A 337 9.68 3.92 14.57
N LYS A 338 10.30 4.89 15.26
CA LYS A 338 9.70 6.22 15.49
C LYS A 338 9.37 6.89 14.16
N LYS A 339 8.16 7.46 14.03
CA LYS A 339 7.76 8.26 12.88
C LYS A 339 7.73 9.75 13.24
N VAL A 340 8.23 10.56 12.34
CA VAL A 340 8.28 12.03 12.46
C VAL A 340 7.65 12.62 11.22
N VAL A 341 6.54 13.34 11.37
CA VAL A 341 5.89 14.07 10.26
C VAL A 341 6.63 15.38 10.02
N ILE A 342 7.03 15.63 8.76
CA ILE A 342 7.73 16.83 8.32
C ILE A 342 6.95 17.56 7.23
#